data_f8f30c8a4fb680f048fdeaf4703d060e
#
_entry.id   f8f30c8a4fb680f048fdeaf4703d060e
#
_cell.length_a   1.000
_cell.length_b   1.000
_cell.length_c   1.000
_cell.angle_alpha   90.00
_cell.angle_beta   90.00
_cell.angle_gamma   90.00
#
_symmetry.space_group_name_H-M   'P 1'
#
loop_
_entity.id
_entity.type
_entity.pdbx_description
1 polymer ?
#
loop_
_entity_poly.entity_id
_entity_poly.type
_entity_poly.pdbx_seq_one_letter_code
_entity_poly.pdbx_strand_id
1 'polypeptide(L)'
;MGTVQLKDKPKNIVVLEYSFADAVKNLGSIPVGIADDNKKEIIKKLYGEEVKYTSVGTRKQPNLETISSLNPDLIIADVQRHKGIYEDLKKIAPTMILKSREASFDDVNASFEKVATAMGKEDEVKKMLNDLEDKLKEAKSKNEKASNKDEKVMIAVAREDAFQAHTSHSYVGQLLEKMGMKNAIESNKAYEEVNLETLSKVNPDKLIITSDKDKPITDEWKNKELWKELSAYKKGQIQEVDRDYWTRFRGFKANEYIMKDVEKNNK
;
A
#
# COMPACT_ATOMS: atom_id res chain seq x y z
N MET A 1 6.14 19.55 -11.25
CA MET A 1 5.81 18.70 -12.41
C MET A 1 4.55 19.27 -13.03
N GLY A 2 4.45 19.32 -14.37
CA GLY A 2 3.45 20.11 -15.08
C GLY A 2 2.03 19.50 -15.04
N THR A 3 1.08 20.25 -15.59
CA THR A 3 -0.30 19.83 -15.79
C THR A 3 -0.37 18.86 -16.98
N VAL A 4 -1.12 17.77 -16.83
CA VAL A 4 -1.43 16.85 -17.94
C VAL A 4 -2.75 17.32 -18.57
N GLN A 5 -2.73 17.54 -19.87
CA GLN A 5 -3.93 17.86 -20.64
C GLN A 5 -4.37 16.62 -21.41
N LEU A 6 -5.60 16.21 -21.20
CA LEU A 6 -6.25 15.14 -21.96
C LEU A 6 -7.27 15.76 -22.93
N LYS A 7 -7.33 15.25 -24.14
CA LYS A 7 -8.33 15.70 -25.14
C LYS A 7 -9.70 15.17 -24.82
N ASP A 8 -9.76 13.92 -24.37
CA ASP A 8 -10.97 13.18 -24.03
C ASP A 8 -10.73 12.34 -22.77
N LYS A 9 -11.80 11.73 -22.24
CA LYS A 9 -11.69 10.75 -21.15
C LYS A 9 -10.85 9.55 -21.62
N PRO A 10 -9.78 9.17 -20.90
CA PRO A 10 -8.90 8.09 -21.33
C PRO A 10 -9.63 6.73 -21.29
N LYS A 11 -9.42 5.91 -22.33
CA LYS A 11 -9.93 4.55 -22.45
C LYS A 11 -8.84 3.51 -22.29
N ASN A 12 -7.65 3.79 -22.85
CA ASN A 12 -6.48 2.91 -22.80
C ASN A 12 -5.51 3.42 -21.73
N ILE A 13 -5.74 3.04 -20.49
CA ILE A 13 -4.92 3.48 -19.36
C ILE A 13 -3.84 2.44 -19.07
N VAL A 14 -2.59 2.88 -18.94
CA VAL A 14 -1.49 2.06 -18.44
C VAL A 14 -1.10 2.56 -17.04
N VAL A 15 -0.95 1.64 -16.10
CA VAL A 15 -0.62 1.96 -14.70
C VAL A 15 0.67 1.25 -14.27
N LEU A 16 1.53 1.96 -13.57
CA LEU A 16 2.85 1.48 -13.18
C LEU A 16 2.99 1.19 -11.67
N GLU A 17 1.88 1.22 -10.93
CA GLU A 17 1.79 0.82 -9.51
C GLU A 17 0.44 0.16 -9.19
N TYR A 18 0.43 -0.71 -8.19
CA TYR A 18 -0.79 -1.41 -7.76
C TYR A 18 -1.86 -0.47 -7.21
N SER A 19 -1.47 0.62 -6.53
CA SER A 19 -2.42 1.62 -6.05
C SER A 19 -3.17 2.30 -7.19
N PHE A 20 -2.53 2.52 -8.33
CA PHE A 20 -3.18 3.08 -9.51
C PHE A 20 -4.05 2.05 -10.23
N ALA A 21 -3.66 0.77 -10.20
CA ALA A 21 -4.50 -0.32 -10.68
C ALA A 21 -5.79 -0.44 -9.84
N ASP A 22 -5.66 -0.36 -8.50
CA ASP A 22 -6.80 -0.32 -7.59
C ASP A 22 -7.69 0.90 -7.83
N ALA A 23 -7.10 2.08 -8.02
CA ALA A 23 -7.83 3.32 -8.30
C ALA A 23 -8.67 3.22 -9.58
N VAL A 24 -8.06 2.83 -10.69
CA VAL A 24 -8.74 2.71 -11.99
C VAL A 24 -9.87 1.68 -11.94
N LYS A 25 -9.65 0.54 -11.24
CA LYS A 25 -10.68 -0.47 -11.04
C LYS A 25 -11.88 0.06 -10.25
N ASN A 26 -11.62 0.73 -9.13
CA ASN A 26 -12.68 1.27 -8.28
C ASN A 26 -13.47 2.39 -8.97
N LEU A 27 -12.89 3.03 -10.00
CA LEU A 27 -13.57 3.99 -10.88
C LEU A 27 -14.28 3.33 -12.09
N GLY A 28 -14.39 1.99 -12.08
CA GLY A 28 -15.18 1.24 -13.06
C GLY A 28 -14.46 0.93 -14.38
N SER A 29 -13.12 0.93 -14.39
CA SER A 29 -12.34 0.59 -15.59
C SER A 29 -11.24 -0.44 -15.27
N ILE A 30 -10.71 -1.09 -16.30
CA ILE A 30 -9.57 -1.99 -16.21
C ILE A 30 -8.44 -1.40 -17.05
N PRO A 31 -7.23 -1.19 -16.49
CA PRO A 31 -6.10 -0.75 -17.29
C PRO A 31 -5.76 -1.74 -18.40
N VAL A 32 -5.43 -1.25 -19.58
CA VAL A 32 -4.97 -2.10 -20.69
C VAL A 32 -3.56 -2.66 -20.45
N GLY A 33 -2.75 -1.96 -19.64
CA GLY A 33 -1.41 -2.37 -19.22
C GLY A 33 -1.17 -2.12 -17.73
N ILE A 34 -0.57 -3.10 -17.05
CA ILE A 34 -0.24 -3.03 -15.64
C ILE A 34 1.20 -3.48 -15.43
N ALA A 35 2.01 -2.70 -14.69
CA ALA A 35 3.29 -3.18 -14.18
C ALA A 35 3.02 -4.10 -12.97
N ASP A 36 2.96 -5.40 -13.23
CA ASP A 36 2.51 -6.42 -12.30
C ASP A 36 3.65 -7.21 -11.64
N ASP A 37 4.90 -6.77 -11.80
CA ASP A 37 6.11 -7.48 -11.37
C ASP A 37 6.23 -8.88 -12.00
N ASN A 38 5.62 -9.11 -13.17
CA ASN A 38 5.49 -10.40 -13.86
C ASN A 38 4.77 -11.46 -13.01
N LYS A 39 3.82 -11.04 -12.17
CA LYS A 39 3.08 -11.87 -11.19
C LYS A 39 1.58 -11.64 -11.34
N LYS A 40 0.96 -12.30 -12.31
CA LYS A 40 -0.49 -12.16 -12.59
C LYS A 40 -1.37 -12.50 -11.39
N GLU A 41 -0.93 -13.42 -10.53
CA GLU A 41 -1.63 -13.78 -9.30
C GLU A 41 -1.81 -12.60 -8.33
N ILE A 42 -0.90 -11.63 -8.33
CA ILE A 42 -1.02 -10.42 -7.52
C ILE A 42 -2.17 -9.54 -8.02
N ILE A 43 -2.32 -9.39 -9.33
CA ILE A 43 -3.43 -8.62 -9.91
C ILE A 43 -4.76 -9.35 -9.70
N LYS A 44 -4.79 -10.68 -9.88
CA LYS A 44 -5.97 -11.49 -9.53
C LYS A 44 -6.38 -11.29 -8.08
N LYS A 45 -5.42 -11.26 -7.17
CA LYS A 45 -5.64 -11.02 -5.74
C LYS A 45 -6.16 -9.59 -5.48
N LEU A 46 -5.54 -8.58 -6.11
CA LEU A 46 -5.96 -7.18 -5.99
C LEU A 46 -7.40 -6.98 -6.47
N TYR A 47 -7.77 -7.61 -7.57
CA TYR A 47 -9.08 -7.45 -8.19
C TYR A 47 -10.15 -8.42 -7.66
N GLY A 48 -9.71 -9.53 -7.03
CA GLY A 48 -10.59 -10.61 -6.58
C GLY A 48 -11.04 -11.54 -7.71
N GLU A 49 -10.60 -11.29 -8.94
CA GLU A 49 -10.93 -12.04 -10.15
C GLU A 49 -9.82 -11.94 -11.19
N GLU A 50 -9.85 -12.81 -12.18
CA GLU A 50 -8.98 -12.68 -13.35
C GLU A 50 -9.52 -11.61 -14.29
N VAL A 51 -8.62 -10.71 -14.74
CA VAL A 51 -8.95 -9.66 -15.70
C VAL A 51 -7.99 -9.69 -16.88
N LYS A 52 -8.46 -9.19 -18.00
CA LYS A 52 -7.66 -9.11 -19.23
C LYS A 52 -6.87 -7.80 -19.21
N TYR A 53 -5.56 -7.90 -19.19
CA TYR A 53 -4.61 -6.79 -19.36
C TYR A 53 -3.29 -7.31 -19.93
N THR A 54 -2.40 -6.43 -20.34
CA THR A 54 -1.04 -6.76 -20.74
C THR A 54 -0.08 -6.42 -19.59
N SER A 55 0.76 -7.37 -19.17
CA SER A 55 1.87 -7.07 -18.28
C SER A 55 2.86 -6.16 -18.99
N VAL A 56 3.17 -5.02 -18.37
CA VAL A 56 4.21 -4.10 -18.87
C VAL A 56 5.50 -4.21 -18.06
N GLY A 57 5.74 -5.37 -17.46
CA GLY A 57 6.95 -5.68 -16.70
C GLY A 57 6.85 -5.34 -15.22
N THR A 58 8.00 -5.03 -14.62
CA THR A 58 8.04 -4.76 -13.18
C THR A 58 7.77 -3.28 -12.88
N ARG A 59 7.21 -3.01 -11.71
CA ARG A 59 7.02 -1.63 -11.21
C ARG A 59 8.35 -0.86 -11.09
N LYS A 60 9.47 -1.56 -10.88
CA LYS A 60 10.80 -0.95 -10.79
C LYS A 60 11.37 -0.62 -12.17
N GLN A 61 11.11 -1.46 -13.15
CA GLN A 61 11.61 -1.37 -14.52
C GLN A 61 10.49 -1.77 -15.50
N PRO A 62 9.55 -0.85 -15.81
CA PRO A 62 8.51 -1.12 -16.79
C PRO A 62 9.10 -1.15 -18.20
N ASN A 63 8.50 -1.96 -19.07
CA ASN A 63 8.93 -2.11 -20.45
C ASN A 63 8.27 -1.04 -21.34
N LEU A 64 9.05 -0.05 -21.75
CA LEU A 64 8.55 1.09 -22.55
C LEU A 64 8.06 0.68 -23.94
N GLU A 65 8.64 -0.35 -24.56
CA GLU A 65 8.22 -0.84 -25.87
C GLU A 65 6.83 -1.48 -25.77
N THR A 66 6.62 -2.31 -24.74
CA THR A 66 5.32 -2.90 -24.46
C THR A 66 4.27 -1.82 -24.16
N ILE A 67 4.63 -0.82 -23.33
CA ILE A 67 3.72 0.32 -23.06
C ILE A 67 3.34 1.03 -24.36
N SER A 68 4.32 1.34 -25.20
CA SER A 68 4.09 2.02 -26.48
C SER A 68 3.17 1.21 -27.42
N SER A 69 3.34 -0.10 -27.48
CA SER A 69 2.53 -0.98 -28.34
C SER A 69 1.04 -1.02 -27.96
N LEU A 70 0.72 -0.65 -26.72
CA LEU A 70 -0.66 -0.58 -26.24
C LEU A 70 -1.40 0.69 -26.67
N ASN A 71 -0.71 1.65 -27.29
CA ASN A 71 -1.25 2.96 -27.69
C ASN A 71 -2.08 3.61 -26.56
N PRO A 72 -1.48 3.85 -25.38
CA PRO A 72 -2.23 4.39 -24.25
C PRO A 72 -2.69 5.84 -24.47
N ASP A 73 -3.86 6.17 -23.93
CA ASP A 73 -4.36 7.55 -23.85
C ASP A 73 -3.81 8.26 -22.59
N LEU A 74 -3.46 7.47 -21.58
CA LEU A 74 -2.93 7.94 -20.30
C LEU A 74 -1.98 6.91 -19.70
N ILE A 75 -0.84 7.39 -19.20
CA ILE A 75 0.07 6.60 -18.35
C ILE A 75 0.03 7.19 -16.93
N ILE A 76 -0.11 6.33 -15.91
CA ILE A 76 -0.07 6.75 -14.50
C ILE A 76 1.16 6.12 -13.85
N ALA A 77 2.10 6.97 -13.46
CA ALA A 77 3.43 6.61 -12.98
C ALA A 77 3.67 7.10 -11.55
N ASP A 78 4.58 6.46 -10.83
CA ASP A 78 4.96 6.83 -9.47
C ASP A 78 6.17 7.76 -9.45
N VAL A 79 6.11 8.81 -8.63
CA VAL A 79 7.16 9.82 -8.57
C VAL A 79 8.50 9.27 -8.06
N GLN A 80 8.48 8.31 -7.12
CA GLN A 80 9.71 7.77 -6.55
C GLN A 80 10.40 6.79 -7.51
N ARG A 81 9.62 5.97 -8.24
CA ARG A 81 10.16 4.94 -9.13
C ARG A 81 10.45 5.46 -10.54
N HIS A 82 9.60 6.35 -11.07
CA HIS A 82 9.55 6.61 -12.50
C HIS A 82 9.97 8.02 -12.88
N LYS A 83 10.44 8.84 -11.91
CA LYS A 83 10.96 10.18 -12.18
C LYS A 83 12.06 10.17 -13.23
N GLY A 84 12.95 9.16 -13.20
CA GLY A 84 14.09 9.06 -14.12
C GLY A 84 13.71 8.73 -15.57
N ILE A 85 12.52 8.10 -15.78
CA ILE A 85 12.01 7.74 -17.12
C ILE A 85 10.79 8.57 -17.52
N TYR A 86 10.47 9.62 -16.77
CA TYR A 86 9.25 10.41 -16.97
C TYR A 86 9.20 11.06 -18.36
N GLU A 87 10.31 11.59 -18.84
CA GLU A 87 10.37 12.21 -20.16
C GLU A 87 10.20 11.17 -21.30
N ASP A 88 10.64 9.94 -21.10
CA ASP A 88 10.42 8.87 -22.09
C ASP A 88 8.97 8.39 -22.08
N LEU A 89 8.34 8.29 -20.91
CA LEU A 89 6.91 7.99 -20.82
C LEU A 89 6.06 9.06 -21.53
N LYS A 90 6.39 10.34 -21.38
CA LYS A 90 5.70 11.45 -22.05
C LYS A 90 5.81 11.42 -23.57
N LYS A 91 6.86 10.83 -24.13
CA LYS A 91 6.98 10.63 -25.59
C LYS A 91 5.99 9.60 -26.11
N ILE A 92 5.54 8.67 -25.23
CA ILE A 92 4.58 7.63 -25.58
C ILE A 92 3.15 8.17 -25.49
N ALA A 93 2.79 8.78 -24.34
CA ALA A 93 1.44 9.29 -24.09
C ALA A 93 1.43 10.35 -22.98
N PRO A 94 0.33 11.11 -22.83
CA PRO A 94 0.09 11.92 -21.64
C PRO A 94 0.37 11.12 -20.36
N THR A 95 1.25 11.63 -19.48
CA THR A 95 1.72 10.90 -18.32
C THR A 95 1.49 11.69 -17.03
N MET A 96 0.66 11.15 -16.14
CA MET A 96 0.53 11.61 -14.77
C MET A 96 1.61 10.97 -13.91
N ILE A 97 2.30 11.77 -13.09
CA ILE A 97 3.24 11.26 -12.11
C ILE A 97 2.74 11.61 -10.72
N LEU A 98 2.39 10.59 -9.95
CA LEU A 98 1.68 10.68 -8.67
C LEU A 98 2.46 9.97 -7.57
N LYS A 99 2.04 10.15 -6.31
CA LYS A 99 2.64 9.46 -5.17
C LYS A 99 1.98 8.10 -4.94
N SER A 100 2.78 7.05 -4.80
CA SER A 100 2.38 5.70 -4.41
C SER A 100 3.41 5.07 -3.48
N ARG A 101 4.64 4.83 -3.96
CA ARG A 101 5.72 4.32 -3.12
C ARG A 101 6.09 5.37 -2.06
N GLU A 102 6.32 4.92 -0.82
CA GLU A 102 6.65 5.78 0.32
C GLU A 102 5.60 6.87 0.61
N ALA A 103 4.44 6.76 -0.03
CA ALA A 103 3.33 7.67 0.17
C ALA A 103 2.63 7.41 1.51
N SER A 104 2.14 8.47 2.11
CA SER A 104 1.24 8.43 3.25
C SER A 104 -0.16 7.99 2.81
N PHE A 105 -1.05 7.73 3.76
CA PHE A 105 -2.46 7.45 3.47
C PHE A 105 -3.12 8.62 2.72
N ASP A 106 -2.88 9.84 3.18
CA ASP A 106 -3.47 11.04 2.57
C ASP A 106 -2.88 11.31 1.18
N ASP A 107 -1.58 11.03 0.94
CA ASP A 107 -0.96 11.13 -0.38
C ASP A 107 -1.59 10.16 -1.40
N VAL A 108 -1.91 8.93 -0.97
CA VAL A 108 -2.56 7.93 -1.84
C VAL A 108 -3.97 8.36 -2.19
N ASN A 109 -4.74 8.87 -1.22
CA ASN A 109 -6.09 9.38 -1.46
C ASN A 109 -6.07 10.59 -2.41
N ALA A 110 -5.14 11.54 -2.22
CA ALA A 110 -4.96 12.66 -3.13
C ALA A 110 -4.54 12.21 -4.56
N SER A 111 -3.78 11.13 -4.67
CA SER A 111 -3.45 10.53 -5.96
C SER A 111 -4.68 9.91 -6.62
N PHE A 112 -5.53 9.25 -5.83
CA PHE A 112 -6.79 8.67 -6.30
C PHE A 112 -7.76 9.75 -6.82
N GLU A 113 -7.92 10.88 -6.12
CA GLU A 113 -8.72 12.02 -6.59
C GLU A 113 -8.24 12.52 -7.96
N LYS A 114 -6.92 12.64 -8.15
CA LYS A 114 -6.35 13.06 -9.44
C LYS A 114 -6.61 12.06 -10.56
N VAL A 115 -6.54 10.75 -10.27
CA VAL A 115 -6.92 9.71 -11.23
C VAL A 115 -8.40 9.83 -11.60
N ALA A 116 -9.27 10.05 -10.60
CA ALA A 116 -10.70 10.24 -10.81
C ALA A 116 -10.99 11.46 -11.68
N THR A 117 -10.31 12.59 -11.43
CA THR A 117 -10.45 13.81 -12.26
C THR A 117 -10.05 13.51 -13.71
N ALA A 118 -8.94 12.79 -13.95
CA ALA A 118 -8.52 12.42 -15.29
C ALA A 118 -9.55 11.50 -15.99
N MET A 119 -10.31 10.71 -15.25
CA MET A 119 -11.35 9.81 -15.75
C MET A 119 -12.74 10.46 -15.79
N GLY A 120 -12.92 11.70 -15.31
CA GLY A 120 -14.20 12.39 -15.16
C GLY A 120 -15.15 11.69 -14.19
N LYS A 121 -14.60 11.31 -13.00
CA LYS A 121 -15.22 10.51 -11.95
C LYS A 121 -15.12 11.19 -10.58
N GLU A 122 -15.16 12.53 -10.54
CA GLU A 122 -14.96 13.31 -9.33
C GLU A 122 -16.03 13.03 -8.26
N ASP A 123 -17.27 12.88 -8.67
CA ASP A 123 -18.38 12.63 -7.73
C ASP A 123 -18.28 11.23 -7.13
N GLU A 124 -17.90 10.23 -7.95
CA GLU A 124 -17.71 8.85 -7.50
C GLU A 124 -16.59 8.76 -6.45
N VAL A 125 -15.44 9.38 -6.72
CA VAL A 125 -14.32 9.34 -5.76
C VAL A 125 -14.65 10.06 -4.46
N LYS A 126 -15.34 11.21 -4.53
CA LYS A 126 -15.77 11.96 -3.34
C LYS A 126 -16.67 11.11 -2.46
N LYS A 127 -17.64 10.42 -3.04
CA LYS A 127 -18.51 9.49 -2.30
C LYS A 127 -17.69 8.37 -1.65
N MET A 128 -16.80 7.73 -2.41
CA MET A 128 -15.98 6.63 -1.89
C MET A 128 -15.08 7.06 -0.74
N LEU A 129 -14.48 8.24 -0.80
CA LEU A 129 -13.62 8.76 0.26
C LEU A 129 -14.44 9.14 1.50
N ASN A 130 -15.63 9.70 1.35
CA ASN A 130 -16.54 9.97 2.46
C ASN A 130 -16.97 8.65 3.16
N ASP A 131 -17.37 7.65 2.38
CA ASP A 131 -17.74 6.32 2.91
C ASP A 131 -16.56 5.66 3.65
N LEU A 132 -15.33 5.84 3.16
CA LEU A 132 -14.12 5.38 3.83
C LEU A 132 -13.88 6.14 5.15
N GLU A 133 -14.02 7.45 5.15
CA GLU A 133 -13.86 8.28 6.36
C GLU A 133 -14.86 7.88 7.46
N ASP A 134 -16.11 7.64 7.10
CA ASP A 134 -17.13 7.22 8.06
C ASP A 134 -16.82 5.84 8.67
N LYS A 135 -16.35 4.89 7.85
CA LYS A 135 -15.88 3.58 8.34
C LYS A 135 -14.68 3.71 9.27
N LEU A 136 -13.73 4.61 8.96
CA LEU A 136 -12.58 4.87 9.83
C LEU A 136 -12.99 5.49 11.16
N LYS A 137 -13.94 6.43 11.18
CA LYS A 137 -14.50 7.00 12.41
C LYS A 137 -15.18 5.94 13.27
N GLU A 138 -15.93 5.03 12.65
CA GLU A 138 -16.55 3.92 13.36
C GLU A 138 -15.51 2.98 13.98
N ALA A 139 -14.50 2.57 13.20
CA ALA A 139 -13.40 1.74 13.67
C ALA A 139 -12.63 2.42 14.82
N LYS A 140 -12.34 3.71 14.69
CA LYS A 140 -11.70 4.52 15.74
C LYS A 140 -12.52 4.51 17.04
N SER A 141 -13.82 4.78 16.95
CA SER A 141 -14.71 4.77 18.12
C SER A 141 -14.76 3.42 18.83
N LYS A 142 -14.68 2.30 18.08
CA LYS A 142 -14.60 0.94 18.65
C LYS A 142 -13.27 0.71 19.36
N ASN A 143 -12.16 1.04 18.70
CA ASN A 143 -10.80 0.81 19.24
C ASN A 143 -10.50 1.68 20.46
N GLU A 144 -10.95 2.94 20.49
CA GLU A 144 -10.80 3.83 21.65
C GLU A 144 -11.53 3.36 22.90
N LYS A 145 -12.56 2.53 22.74
CA LYS A 145 -13.31 1.90 23.85
C LYS A 145 -12.75 0.55 24.28
N ALA A 146 -11.84 -0.02 23.48
CA ALA A 146 -11.24 -1.31 23.77
C ALA A 146 -10.26 -1.23 24.95
N SER A 147 -10.10 -2.33 25.67
CA SER A 147 -9.16 -2.42 26.80
C SER A 147 -7.70 -2.25 26.41
N ASN A 148 -7.36 -2.52 25.15
CA ASN A 148 -6.03 -2.47 24.57
C ASN A 148 -5.75 -1.19 23.74
N LYS A 149 -6.55 -0.14 23.91
CA LYS A 149 -6.46 1.13 23.17
C LYS A 149 -5.09 1.83 23.25
N ASP A 150 -4.32 1.57 24.29
CA ASP A 150 -3.02 2.18 24.53
C ASP A 150 -1.84 1.32 24.04
N GLU A 151 -2.12 0.13 23.50
CA GLU A 151 -1.09 -0.76 22.98
C GLU A 151 -0.41 -0.17 21.75
N LYS A 152 0.93 -0.26 21.74
CA LYS A 152 1.76 0.15 20.62
C LYS A 152 1.88 -0.99 19.62
N VAL A 153 1.48 -0.72 18.38
CA VAL A 153 1.50 -1.68 17.28
C VAL A 153 2.68 -1.40 16.36
N MET A 154 3.49 -2.39 16.09
CA MET A 154 4.50 -2.34 15.04
C MET A 154 4.07 -3.22 13.87
N ILE A 155 4.13 -2.66 12.66
CA ILE A 155 3.97 -3.42 11.42
C ILE A 155 5.33 -3.48 10.74
N ALA A 156 5.75 -4.66 10.31
CA ALA A 156 7.03 -4.80 9.65
C ALA A 156 7.02 -5.78 8.48
N VAL A 157 7.92 -5.55 7.54
CA VAL A 157 8.27 -6.49 6.47
C VAL A 157 9.56 -7.20 6.87
N ALA A 158 9.47 -8.48 7.19
CA ALA A 158 10.61 -9.34 7.42
C ALA A 158 11.11 -9.92 6.10
N ARG A 159 12.39 -9.68 5.78
CA ARG A 159 13.11 -10.24 4.64
C ARG A 159 14.19 -11.20 5.16
N GLU A 160 14.96 -11.77 4.27
CA GLU A 160 16.07 -12.67 4.64
C GLU A 160 17.12 -11.96 5.50
N ASP A 161 17.46 -10.71 5.15
CA ASP A 161 18.56 -9.93 5.73
C ASP A 161 18.13 -8.60 6.36
N ALA A 162 16.84 -8.30 6.37
CA ALA A 162 16.32 -7.01 6.82
C ALA A 162 14.96 -7.14 7.49
N PHE A 163 14.73 -6.27 8.49
CA PHE A 163 13.43 -6.08 9.11
C PHE A 163 13.04 -4.60 9.02
N GLN A 164 12.10 -4.31 8.14
CA GLN A 164 11.70 -2.95 7.80
C GLN A 164 10.36 -2.63 8.47
N ALA A 165 10.39 -1.79 9.49
CA ALA A 165 9.20 -1.33 10.17
C ALA A 165 8.50 -0.21 9.41
N HIS A 166 7.17 -0.26 9.37
CA HIS A 166 6.30 0.80 8.90
C HIS A 166 6.05 1.79 10.04
N THR A 167 6.28 3.06 9.77
CA THR A 167 6.19 4.13 10.76
C THR A 167 4.83 4.83 10.74
N SER A 168 4.61 5.79 11.64
CA SER A 168 3.47 6.71 11.64
C SER A 168 3.31 7.50 10.33
N HIS A 169 4.35 7.63 9.51
CA HIS A 169 4.30 8.29 8.21
C HIS A 169 3.96 7.35 7.04
N SER A 170 4.02 6.03 7.23
CA SER A 170 3.69 5.07 6.19
C SER A 170 2.18 5.01 5.93
N TYR A 171 1.80 4.52 4.73
CA TYR A 171 0.40 4.31 4.38
C TYR A 171 -0.37 3.49 5.44
N VAL A 172 0.12 2.31 5.78
CA VAL A 172 -0.55 1.42 6.74
C VAL A 172 -0.45 1.96 8.17
N GLY A 173 0.67 2.63 8.52
CA GLY A 173 0.80 3.29 9.83
C GLY A 173 -0.29 4.33 10.04
N GLN A 174 -0.47 5.24 9.07
CA GLN A 174 -1.55 6.24 9.14
C GLN A 174 -2.95 5.63 9.10
N LEU A 175 -3.16 4.58 8.30
CA LEU A 175 -4.44 3.87 8.30
C LEU A 175 -4.79 3.35 9.70
N LEU A 176 -3.85 2.72 10.41
CA LEU A 176 -4.08 2.23 11.77
C LEU A 176 -4.29 3.37 12.76
N GLU A 177 -3.56 4.47 12.64
CA GLU A 177 -3.78 5.66 13.50
C GLU A 177 -5.16 6.28 13.26
N LYS A 178 -5.63 6.36 12.01
CA LYS A 178 -7.00 6.79 11.69
C LYS A 178 -8.06 5.85 12.27
N MET A 179 -7.71 4.58 12.51
CA MET A 179 -8.55 3.61 13.21
C MET A 179 -8.39 3.67 14.75
N GLY A 180 -7.62 4.63 15.29
CA GLY A 180 -7.43 4.80 16.74
C GLY A 180 -6.37 3.89 17.36
N MET A 181 -5.50 3.29 16.57
CA MET A 181 -4.38 2.47 17.06
C MET A 181 -3.11 3.31 17.14
N LYS A 182 -2.17 2.95 18.03
CA LYS A 182 -0.92 3.69 18.21
C LYS A 182 0.22 3.00 17.47
N ASN A 183 0.89 3.70 16.57
CA ASN A 183 2.10 3.17 15.94
C ASN A 183 3.25 3.13 16.95
N ALA A 184 4.06 2.06 16.94
CA ALA A 184 5.21 1.92 17.82
C ALA A 184 6.42 2.76 17.39
N ILE A 185 6.47 3.21 16.14
CA ILE A 185 7.57 4.03 15.60
C ILE A 185 7.00 5.31 14.98
N GLU A 186 7.31 6.43 15.61
CA GLU A 186 7.07 7.76 15.05
C GLU A 186 8.29 8.19 14.23
N SER A 187 8.09 8.56 12.98
CA SER A 187 9.13 9.03 12.07
C SER A 187 8.52 9.85 10.94
N ASN A 188 9.32 10.72 10.35
CA ASN A 188 8.97 11.45 9.12
C ASN A 188 9.31 10.67 7.84
N LYS A 189 9.84 9.46 7.95
CA LYS A 189 10.05 8.53 6.85
C LYS A 189 9.00 7.44 6.91
N ALA A 190 8.59 6.91 5.77
CA ALA A 190 7.61 5.83 5.70
C ALA A 190 8.11 4.52 6.33
N TYR A 191 9.42 4.29 6.30
CA TYR A 191 10.04 3.05 6.77
C TYR A 191 11.32 3.31 7.54
N GLU A 192 11.57 2.48 8.57
CA GLU A 192 12.84 2.43 9.30
C GLU A 192 13.35 0.98 9.33
N GLU A 193 14.65 0.80 9.12
CA GLU A 193 15.30 -0.49 9.37
C GLU A 193 15.49 -0.71 10.87
N VAL A 194 15.09 -1.89 11.33
CA VAL A 194 15.08 -2.26 12.74
C VAL A 194 15.82 -3.59 12.90
N ASN A 195 16.87 -3.60 13.72
CA ASN A 195 17.48 -4.85 14.18
C ASN A 195 16.80 -5.35 15.46
N LEU A 196 17.17 -6.54 15.92
CA LEU A 196 16.53 -7.16 17.09
C LEU A 196 16.75 -6.34 18.38
N GLU A 197 17.90 -5.67 18.54
CA GLU A 197 18.17 -4.81 19.68
C GLU A 197 17.28 -3.57 19.69
N THR A 198 17.12 -2.94 18.53
CA THR A 198 16.21 -1.80 18.35
C THR A 198 14.76 -2.23 18.58
N LEU A 199 14.35 -3.40 18.05
CA LEU A 199 13.02 -3.97 18.29
C LEU A 199 12.79 -4.19 19.79
N SER A 200 13.76 -4.74 20.50
CA SER A 200 13.69 -4.94 21.96
C SER A 200 13.57 -3.63 22.74
N LYS A 201 14.25 -2.55 22.29
CA LYS A 201 14.13 -1.22 22.92
C LYS A 201 12.78 -0.57 22.67
N VAL A 202 12.26 -0.65 21.45
CA VAL A 202 10.91 -0.15 21.09
C VAL A 202 9.84 -0.94 21.84
N ASN A 203 10.04 -2.24 21.93
CA ASN A 203 9.23 -3.21 22.67
C ASN A 203 7.71 -3.03 22.42
N PRO A 204 7.23 -3.25 21.20
CA PRO A 204 5.83 -3.09 20.88
C PRO A 204 4.95 -4.09 21.62
N ASP A 205 3.72 -3.71 21.92
CA ASP A 205 2.73 -4.58 22.56
C ASP A 205 2.13 -5.59 21.58
N LYS A 206 2.03 -5.18 20.32
CA LYS A 206 1.55 -6.02 19.21
C LYS A 206 2.52 -5.90 18.03
N LEU A 207 2.89 -7.03 17.44
CA LEU A 207 3.81 -7.11 16.32
C LEU A 207 3.12 -7.80 15.13
N ILE A 208 2.88 -7.05 14.07
CA ILE A 208 2.29 -7.54 12.83
C ILE A 208 3.41 -7.70 11.80
N ILE A 209 3.67 -8.93 11.40
CA ILE A 209 4.77 -9.29 10.51
C ILE A 209 4.21 -9.70 9.15
N THR A 210 4.79 -9.14 8.11
CA THR A 210 4.63 -9.63 6.74
C THR A 210 5.96 -10.14 6.24
N SER A 211 5.97 -11.24 5.51
CA SER A 211 7.21 -11.81 4.95
C SER A 211 7.06 -12.12 3.46
N ASP A 212 8.18 -12.15 2.74
CA ASP A 212 8.31 -12.93 1.52
C ASP A 212 8.49 -14.40 1.93
N LYS A 213 8.09 -15.33 1.07
CA LYS A 213 7.96 -16.77 1.41
C LYS A 213 9.23 -17.49 1.84
N ASP A 214 10.41 -16.89 1.65
CA ASP A 214 11.69 -17.56 1.86
C ASP A 214 12.43 -16.98 3.08
N LYS A 215 12.53 -17.77 4.15
CA LYS A 215 13.38 -17.60 5.34
C LYS A 215 13.53 -16.13 5.83
N PRO A 216 12.50 -15.55 6.43
CA PRO A 216 12.62 -14.20 6.99
C PRO A 216 13.61 -14.19 8.17
N ILE A 217 14.30 -13.08 8.39
CA ILE A 217 15.24 -12.87 9.50
C ILE A 217 14.61 -13.20 10.88
N THR A 218 13.31 -13.09 10.99
CA THR A 218 12.57 -13.46 12.20
C THR A 218 12.66 -14.94 12.55
N ASP A 219 12.93 -15.84 11.61
CA ASP A 219 13.14 -17.26 11.90
C ASP A 219 14.40 -17.50 12.70
N GLU A 220 15.45 -16.68 12.47
CA GLU A 220 16.64 -16.66 13.32
C GLU A 220 16.36 -16.01 14.68
N TRP A 221 15.59 -14.90 14.69
CA TRP A 221 15.30 -14.14 15.91
C TRP A 221 14.42 -14.89 16.92
N LYS A 222 13.50 -15.73 16.44
CA LYS A 222 12.58 -16.55 17.28
C LYS A 222 13.32 -17.41 18.32
N ASN A 223 14.59 -17.75 18.06
CA ASN A 223 15.42 -18.56 18.97
C ASN A 223 16.23 -17.74 19.97
N LYS A 224 16.26 -16.40 19.85
CA LYS A 224 17.06 -15.51 20.70
C LYS A 224 16.26 -15.06 21.94
N GLU A 225 16.94 -14.92 23.09
CA GLU A 225 16.30 -14.47 24.33
C GLU A 225 15.65 -13.07 24.17
N LEU A 226 16.32 -12.14 23.47
CA LEU A 226 15.74 -10.81 23.21
C LEU A 226 14.36 -10.88 22.52
N TRP A 227 14.12 -11.87 21.65
CA TRP A 227 12.81 -12.07 21.03
C TRP A 227 11.75 -12.54 22.03
N LYS A 228 12.13 -13.48 22.89
CA LYS A 228 11.23 -14.04 23.91
C LYS A 228 10.89 -13.02 25.01
N GLU A 229 11.74 -12.03 25.21
CA GLU A 229 11.53 -10.93 26.15
C GLU A 229 10.58 -9.83 25.61
N LEU A 230 10.25 -9.80 24.32
CA LEU A 230 9.34 -8.82 23.74
C LEU A 230 7.95 -8.88 24.40
N SER A 231 7.36 -7.72 24.67
CA SER A 231 5.98 -7.61 25.16
C SER A 231 5.00 -8.34 24.26
N ALA A 232 5.10 -8.15 22.94
CA ALA A 232 4.30 -8.82 21.94
C ALA A 232 4.42 -10.35 22.00
N TYR A 233 5.63 -10.90 22.26
CA TYR A 233 5.84 -12.34 22.43
C TYR A 233 5.17 -12.87 23.70
N LYS A 234 5.42 -12.22 24.85
CA LYS A 234 4.88 -12.61 26.15
C LYS A 234 3.35 -12.55 26.19
N LYS A 235 2.76 -11.61 25.46
CA LYS A 235 1.31 -11.46 25.34
C LYS A 235 0.67 -12.36 24.27
N GLY A 236 1.46 -13.09 23.48
CA GLY A 236 0.96 -13.86 22.33
C GLY A 236 0.42 -12.97 21.20
N GLN A 237 0.89 -11.73 21.09
CA GLN A 237 0.42 -10.70 20.15
C GLN A 237 1.36 -10.53 18.94
N ILE A 238 1.99 -11.63 18.50
CA ILE A 238 2.76 -11.66 17.25
C ILE A 238 1.88 -12.31 16.18
N GLN A 239 1.59 -11.57 15.11
CA GLN A 239 0.74 -12.02 14.02
C GLN A 239 1.49 -11.97 12.69
N GLU A 240 1.46 -13.09 11.96
CA GLU A 240 1.89 -13.13 10.56
C GLU A 240 0.66 -12.91 9.67
N VAL A 241 0.74 -11.90 8.78
CA VAL A 241 -0.36 -11.49 7.94
C VAL A 241 0.04 -11.44 6.46
N ASP A 242 -0.97 -11.40 5.60
CA ASP A 242 -0.76 -11.36 4.16
C ASP A 242 -0.07 -10.07 3.72
N ARG A 243 1.14 -10.21 3.18
CA ARG A 243 1.98 -9.10 2.75
C ARG A 243 1.35 -8.25 1.66
N ASP A 244 0.61 -8.85 0.74
CA ASP A 244 0.05 -8.12 -0.39
C ASP A 244 -0.95 -7.08 0.10
N TYR A 245 -1.85 -7.46 0.99
CA TYR A 245 -2.84 -6.54 1.53
C TYR A 245 -2.26 -5.56 2.55
N TRP A 246 -1.38 -6.00 3.43
CA TRP A 246 -0.91 -5.16 4.52
C TRP A 246 0.18 -4.17 4.15
N THR A 247 1.12 -4.55 3.25
CA THR A 247 2.30 -3.70 3.00
C THR A 247 2.62 -3.46 1.52
N ARG A 248 1.98 -4.18 0.60
CA ARG A 248 2.24 -4.04 -0.83
C ARG A 248 1.17 -3.24 -1.55
N PHE A 249 -0.10 -3.53 -1.31
CA PHE A 249 -1.22 -2.76 -1.84
C PHE A 249 -1.41 -1.46 -1.04
N ARG A 250 -1.92 -0.44 -1.71
CA ARG A 250 -2.35 0.83 -1.13
C ARG A 250 -3.60 1.27 -1.88
N GLY A 251 -4.67 1.58 -1.15
CA GLY A 251 -5.95 1.95 -1.74
C GLY A 251 -7.11 1.19 -1.11
N PHE A 252 -8.24 1.16 -1.80
CA PHE A 252 -9.49 0.64 -1.25
C PHE A 252 -9.43 -0.84 -0.90
N LYS A 253 -8.77 -1.65 -1.74
CA LYS A 253 -8.65 -3.08 -1.48
C LYS A 253 -7.85 -3.40 -0.22
N ALA A 254 -6.74 -2.67 -0.03
CA ALA A 254 -5.93 -2.79 1.19
C ALA A 254 -6.73 -2.33 2.41
N ASN A 255 -7.40 -1.16 2.33
CA ASN A 255 -8.22 -0.64 3.42
C ASN A 255 -9.30 -1.63 3.86
N GLU A 256 -10.07 -2.15 2.91
CA GLU A 256 -11.14 -3.12 3.20
C GLU A 256 -10.61 -4.36 3.93
N TYR A 257 -9.49 -4.91 3.45
CA TYR A 257 -8.89 -6.11 4.03
C TYR A 257 -8.34 -5.84 5.43
N ILE A 258 -7.53 -4.80 5.59
CA ILE A 258 -6.89 -4.46 6.87
C ILE A 258 -7.94 -4.13 7.93
N MET A 259 -8.97 -3.33 7.60
CA MET A 259 -10.03 -2.99 8.54
C MET A 259 -10.78 -4.24 9.04
N LYS A 260 -11.13 -5.16 8.12
CA LYS A 260 -11.77 -6.44 8.48
C LYS A 260 -10.87 -7.33 9.34
N ASP A 261 -9.57 -7.36 9.01
CA ASP A 261 -8.59 -8.18 9.74
C ASP A 261 -8.38 -7.64 11.17
N VAL A 262 -8.26 -6.32 11.32
CA VAL A 262 -8.19 -5.67 12.64
C VAL A 262 -9.46 -5.92 13.46
N GLU A 263 -10.64 -5.78 12.87
CA GLU A 263 -11.91 -6.01 13.57
C GLU A 263 -12.05 -7.47 14.06
N LYS A 264 -11.57 -8.42 13.27
CA LYS A 264 -11.59 -9.84 13.62
C LYS A 264 -10.65 -10.18 14.78
N ASN A 265 -9.50 -9.52 14.84
CA ASN A 265 -8.44 -9.80 15.81
C ASN A 265 -8.54 -8.96 17.10
N ASN A 266 -9.49 -8.04 17.18
CA ASN A 266 -9.81 -7.27 18.40
C ASN A 266 -11.04 -7.82 19.16
N LYS A 267 -11.56 -8.99 18.75
CA LYS A 267 -12.61 -9.75 19.47
C LYS A 267 -11.97 -10.74 20.42
#